data_02e90f9ab6eec54f17b25d3f98d125e6
#
_entry.id   02e90f9ab6eec54f17b25d3f98d125e6
#
_cell.length_a   1.000
_cell.length_b   1.000
_cell.length_c   1.000
_cell.angle_alpha   90.00
_cell.angle_beta   90.00
_cell.angle_gamma   90.00
#
_symmetry.space_group_name_H-M   'P 1'
#
loop_
_entity.id
_entity.type
_entity.pdbx_description
1 polymer ?
#
loop_
_entity_poly.entity_id
_entity_poly.type
_entity_poly.pdbx_seq_one_letter_code
_entity_poly.pdbx_strand_id
1 'polypeptide(L)'
;MRVFSLALLTLLSPFLLPVSVSAADGQTRPAATDAELQSWLQNMIWHHRYSIAEVIQVTGLDELQLRTRLKEFQISAETRPARSGERLLMLPYPGGRHPRIGFLDGAIEPQRETKLSVFCPWDDHSYVVMDVPEAIWSNLGLTYLAHTHVKTIWDLQNTRLEPQEWEITDAGDYRLHRELPNGIAFTTVATAMKDHIAMTMTLKNGTDKRLSDLRVQNCVMLKGAEGFDVQTNDNKQFTNGYAVAGSTDGTCWIISGWDPIHRAWGNAPCPCLHSDPKFPDCAPGETQVLHGWLSFYQGTDIAAELNRIESTHWRHPR
;
A
#
# COMPACT_ATOMS: atom_id res chain seq x y z
N MET A 1 -8.91 33.81 -74.38
CA MET A 1 -8.88 34.44 -73.07
C MET A 1 -9.23 33.42 -72.03
N ARG A 2 -8.27 32.88 -71.30
CA ARG A 2 -8.51 31.91 -70.20
C ARG A 2 -8.21 32.66 -68.89
N VAL A 3 -9.20 32.76 -68.03
CA VAL A 3 -9.11 33.43 -66.74
C VAL A 3 -8.69 32.34 -65.74
N PHE A 4 -7.53 32.54 -65.09
CA PHE A 4 -7.08 31.70 -63.97
C PHE A 4 -7.63 32.30 -62.67
N SER A 5 -8.48 31.51 -61.96
CA SER A 5 -8.87 31.83 -60.59
C SER A 5 -7.85 31.26 -59.60
N LEU A 6 -7.26 32.15 -58.81
CA LEU A 6 -6.34 31.81 -57.73
C LEU A 6 -7.14 31.53 -56.45
N ALA A 7 -7.16 30.26 -56.00
CA ALA A 7 -7.78 29.90 -54.73
C ALA A 7 -6.80 30.09 -53.61
N LEU A 8 -7.12 30.98 -52.65
CA LEU A 8 -6.36 31.27 -51.45
C LEU A 8 -6.69 30.19 -50.39
N LEU A 9 -5.73 29.29 -50.12
CA LEU A 9 -5.86 28.28 -49.07
C LEU A 9 -5.45 28.90 -47.73
N THR A 10 -6.41 29.22 -46.87
CA THR A 10 -6.15 29.61 -45.49
C THR A 10 -5.88 28.40 -44.63
N LEU A 11 -4.66 28.20 -44.18
CA LEU A 11 -4.24 27.24 -43.18
C LEU A 11 -4.79 27.66 -41.80
N LEU A 12 -5.86 26.98 -41.34
CA LEU A 12 -6.26 27.06 -39.95
C LEU A 12 -5.31 26.18 -39.13
N SER A 13 -4.43 26.81 -38.35
CA SER A 13 -3.69 26.15 -37.27
C SER A 13 -4.66 25.78 -36.15
N PRO A 14 -4.71 24.52 -35.69
CA PRO A 14 -5.51 24.18 -34.53
C PRO A 14 -4.79 24.73 -33.26
N PHE A 15 -5.40 25.70 -32.64
CA PHE A 15 -5.04 26.07 -31.26
C PHE A 15 -5.36 24.89 -30.34
N LEU A 16 -4.34 24.16 -29.92
CA LEU A 16 -4.42 23.24 -28.81
C LEU A 16 -4.59 24.08 -27.53
N LEU A 17 -5.82 24.20 -27.07
CA LEU A 17 -6.11 24.69 -25.73
C LEU A 17 -5.50 23.69 -24.73
N PRO A 18 -4.79 24.15 -23.67
CA PRO A 18 -4.35 23.27 -22.61
C PRO A 18 -5.60 22.63 -21.99
N VAL A 19 -5.68 21.32 -22.05
CA VAL A 19 -6.67 20.55 -21.28
C VAL A 19 -6.30 20.77 -19.82
N SER A 20 -7.04 21.61 -19.13
CA SER A 20 -7.01 21.68 -17.68
C SER A 20 -7.50 20.31 -17.19
N VAL A 21 -6.60 19.46 -16.75
CA VAL A 21 -6.96 18.25 -16.00
C VAL A 21 -7.53 18.79 -14.68
N SER A 22 -8.85 18.90 -14.63
CA SER A 22 -9.58 19.04 -13.38
C SER A 22 -9.24 17.80 -12.56
N ALA A 23 -8.59 17.98 -11.40
CA ALA A 23 -8.49 16.91 -10.42
C ALA A 23 -9.91 16.40 -10.19
N ALA A 24 -10.14 15.10 -10.45
CA ALA A 24 -11.44 14.52 -10.24
C ALA A 24 -11.81 14.70 -8.76
N ASP A 25 -12.95 15.36 -8.49
CA ASP A 25 -13.45 15.59 -7.14
C ASP A 25 -13.41 14.28 -6.33
N GLY A 26 -12.71 14.28 -5.18
CA GLY A 26 -12.59 13.15 -4.27
C GLY A 26 -11.31 12.31 -4.39
N GLN A 27 -10.37 12.65 -5.29
CA GLN A 27 -9.10 11.90 -5.43
C GLN A 27 -7.89 12.57 -4.75
N THR A 28 -8.04 13.78 -4.27
CA THR A 28 -6.98 14.48 -3.54
C THR A 28 -7.14 14.31 -2.04
N ARG A 29 -6.04 14.27 -1.31
CA ARG A 29 -6.01 14.29 0.15
C ARG A 29 -5.12 15.44 0.61
N PRO A 30 -5.66 16.65 0.72
CA PRO A 30 -4.92 17.81 1.20
C PRO A 30 -4.52 17.60 2.66
N ALA A 31 -3.28 17.95 2.98
CA ALA A 31 -2.79 17.92 4.34
C ALA A 31 -3.50 18.97 5.21
N ALA A 32 -3.82 18.62 6.45
CA ALA A 32 -4.50 19.51 7.38
C ALA A 32 -3.56 20.57 7.99
N THR A 33 -2.26 20.30 8.04
CA THR A 33 -1.24 21.19 8.62
C THR A 33 0.01 21.26 7.76
N ASP A 34 0.82 22.31 7.95
CA ASP A 34 2.12 22.44 7.28
C ASP A 34 3.09 21.30 7.66
N ALA A 35 3.06 20.82 8.89
CA ALA A 35 3.87 19.70 9.33
C ALA A 35 3.49 18.39 8.62
N GLU A 36 2.19 18.14 8.46
CA GLU A 36 1.68 17.00 7.70
C GLU A 36 2.05 17.13 6.22
N LEU A 37 1.87 18.31 5.62
CA LEU A 37 2.26 18.56 4.24
C LEU A 37 3.76 18.31 4.04
N GLN A 38 4.60 18.82 4.93
CA GLN A 38 6.05 18.60 4.88
C GLN A 38 6.38 17.10 4.91
N SER A 39 5.77 16.33 5.81
CA SER A 39 5.97 14.88 5.92
C SER A 39 5.56 14.16 4.63
N TRP A 40 4.42 14.51 4.04
CA TRP A 40 3.96 13.94 2.78
C TRP A 40 4.85 14.31 1.60
N LEU A 41 5.34 15.56 1.53
CA LEU A 41 6.27 15.99 0.47
C LEU A 41 7.63 15.28 0.59
N GLN A 42 8.16 15.11 1.81
CA GLN A 42 9.36 14.31 2.06
C GLN A 42 9.16 12.85 1.62
N ASN A 43 8.07 12.24 2.02
CA ASN A 43 7.69 10.88 1.65
C ASN A 43 7.64 10.72 0.11
N MET A 44 6.93 11.59 -0.59
CA MET A 44 6.74 11.51 -2.04
C MET A 44 8.03 11.85 -2.83
N ILE A 45 8.72 12.92 -2.47
CA ILE A 45 9.91 13.39 -3.24
C ILE A 45 11.15 12.58 -2.90
N TRP A 46 11.44 12.39 -1.61
CA TRP A 46 12.68 11.73 -1.19
C TRP A 46 12.68 10.21 -1.40
N HIS A 47 11.55 9.58 -1.09
CA HIS A 47 11.50 8.12 -1.01
C HIS A 47 10.79 7.48 -2.20
N HIS A 48 9.59 7.94 -2.53
CA HIS A 48 8.82 7.40 -3.67
C HIS A 48 9.22 8.01 -5.02
N ARG A 49 10.00 9.10 -5.03
CA ARG A 49 10.48 9.79 -6.25
C ARG A 49 9.33 10.17 -7.19
N TYR A 50 8.29 10.77 -6.62
CA TYR A 50 7.15 11.26 -7.38
C TYR A 50 7.55 12.47 -8.25
N SER A 51 7.00 12.51 -9.45
CA SER A 51 7.03 13.70 -10.29
C SER A 51 6.17 14.81 -9.69
N ILE A 52 6.41 16.04 -10.10
CA ILE A 52 5.59 17.20 -9.70
C ILE A 52 4.10 16.95 -10.00
N ALA A 53 3.78 16.38 -11.18
CA ALA A 53 2.40 16.08 -11.55
C ALA A 53 1.73 15.08 -10.60
N GLU A 54 2.44 14.02 -10.17
CA GLU A 54 1.91 13.05 -9.20
C GLU A 54 1.69 13.69 -7.83
N VAL A 55 2.62 14.55 -7.37
CA VAL A 55 2.45 15.26 -6.10
C VAL A 55 1.25 16.22 -6.14
N ILE A 56 1.05 16.94 -7.23
CA ILE A 56 -0.13 17.79 -7.46
C ILE A 56 -1.41 16.96 -7.36
N GLN A 57 -1.44 15.79 -8.02
CA GLN A 57 -2.59 14.90 -8.01
C GLN A 57 -2.92 14.42 -6.59
N VAL A 58 -1.93 14.12 -5.75
CA VAL A 58 -2.14 13.67 -4.37
C VAL A 58 -2.58 14.81 -3.46
N THR A 59 -1.89 15.97 -3.53
CA THR A 59 -2.06 17.06 -2.56
C THR A 59 -3.17 18.03 -2.92
N GLY A 60 -3.54 18.12 -4.20
CA GLY A 60 -4.46 19.16 -4.70
C GLY A 60 -3.85 20.56 -4.81
N LEU A 61 -2.56 20.72 -4.50
CA LEU A 61 -1.85 21.98 -4.70
C LEU A 61 -1.68 22.27 -6.20
N ASP A 62 -1.71 23.53 -6.60
CA ASP A 62 -1.23 23.91 -7.93
C ASP A 62 0.32 23.88 -7.99
N GLU A 63 0.88 23.96 -9.19
CA GLU A 63 2.34 23.84 -9.37
C GLU A 63 3.11 24.97 -8.67
N LEU A 64 2.59 26.20 -8.67
CA LEU A 64 3.24 27.33 -8.02
C LEU A 64 3.24 27.19 -6.51
N GLN A 65 2.12 26.79 -5.93
CA GLN A 65 1.99 26.50 -4.51
C GLN A 65 2.95 25.37 -4.11
N LEU A 66 2.96 24.26 -4.86
CA LEU A 66 3.85 23.13 -4.58
C LEU A 66 5.32 23.53 -4.62
N ARG A 67 5.77 24.23 -5.67
CA ARG A 67 7.17 24.69 -5.79
C ARG A 67 7.55 25.66 -4.66
N THR A 68 6.63 26.51 -4.23
CA THR A 68 6.83 27.40 -3.09
C THR A 68 7.05 26.61 -1.80
N ARG A 69 6.17 25.63 -1.52
CA ARG A 69 6.29 24.76 -0.32
C ARG A 69 7.54 23.90 -0.33
N LEU A 70 7.91 23.33 -1.48
CA LEU A 70 9.16 22.55 -1.60
C LEU A 70 10.39 23.41 -1.28
N LYS A 71 10.40 24.67 -1.73
CA LYS A 71 11.47 25.63 -1.42
C LYS A 71 11.48 26.02 0.07
N GLU A 72 10.34 26.34 0.65
CA GLU A 72 10.19 26.68 2.08
C GLU A 72 10.67 25.56 2.99
N PHE A 73 10.29 24.31 2.68
CA PHE A 73 10.67 23.13 3.46
C PHE A 73 12.04 22.56 3.09
N GLN A 74 12.74 23.17 2.11
CA GLN A 74 14.05 22.71 1.61
C GLN A 74 14.01 21.24 1.12
N ILE A 75 12.94 20.85 0.43
CA ILE A 75 12.74 19.49 -0.07
C ILE A 75 13.09 19.43 -1.55
N SER A 76 14.09 18.63 -1.91
CA SER A 76 14.47 18.28 -3.28
C SER A 76 15.07 16.88 -3.29
N ALA A 77 15.35 16.34 -4.48
CA ALA A 77 16.01 15.03 -4.60
C ALA A 77 17.41 15.03 -3.93
N GLU A 78 18.12 16.16 -3.99
CA GLU A 78 19.48 16.34 -3.45
C GLU A 78 19.50 16.45 -1.92
N THR A 79 18.39 16.88 -1.31
CA THR A 79 18.30 17.03 0.16
C THR A 79 17.79 15.78 0.85
N ARG A 80 17.64 14.66 0.12
CA ARG A 80 17.21 13.37 0.68
C ARG A 80 18.21 12.87 1.73
N PRO A 81 17.78 12.56 2.96
CA PRO A 81 18.67 11.98 3.96
C PRO A 81 19.11 10.57 3.58
N ALA A 82 20.32 10.20 3.96
CA ALA A 82 20.76 8.81 3.86
C ALA A 82 19.91 7.90 4.77
N ARG A 83 19.66 6.65 4.34
CA ARG A 83 19.00 5.66 5.19
C ARG A 83 19.95 5.28 6.35
N SER A 84 19.45 5.21 7.58
CA SER A 84 20.27 4.87 8.75
C SER A 84 20.79 3.44 8.73
N GLY A 85 20.07 2.52 8.08
CA GLY A 85 20.37 1.09 8.09
C GLY A 85 20.09 0.37 9.42
N GLU A 86 19.64 1.09 10.45
CA GLU A 86 19.28 0.50 11.73
C GLU A 86 17.94 -0.23 11.70
N ARG A 87 17.02 0.24 10.87
CA ARG A 87 15.69 -0.35 10.63
C ARG A 87 15.36 -0.27 9.14
N LEU A 88 14.50 -1.16 8.67
CA LEU A 88 13.91 -1.02 7.35
C LEU A 88 13.14 0.30 7.25
N LEU A 89 13.26 0.99 6.13
CA LEU A 89 12.45 2.18 5.86
C LEU A 89 11.03 1.74 5.52
N MET A 90 10.07 2.16 6.32
CA MET A 90 8.64 1.93 6.13
C MET A 90 7.91 3.27 6.24
N LEU A 91 7.01 3.56 5.31
CA LEU A 91 6.26 4.81 5.25
C LEU A 91 4.81 4.55 4.82
N PRO A 92 3.83 5.35 5.25
CA PRO A 92 2.49 5.30 4.69
C PRO A 92 2.53 5.50 3.18
N TYR A 93 1.79 4.68 2.42
CA TYR A 93 1.72 4.81 0.97
C TYR A 93 0.96 6.09 0.60
N PRO A 94 1.55 7.00 -0.19
CA PRO A 94 0.94 8.32 -0.42
C PRO A 94 -0.27 8.31 -1.36
N GLY A 95 -0.54 7.22 -2.07
CA GLY A 95 -1.52 7.20 -3.15
C GLY A 95 -0.98 7.84 -4.44
N GLY A 96 -1.85 8.23 -5.36
CA GLY A 96 -1.48 8.89 -6.62
C GLY A 96 -0.91 7.97 -7.70
N ARG A 97 -0.38 6.83 -7.35
CA ARG A 97 -0.01 5.72 -8.23
C ARG A 97 -0.80 4.49 -7.80
N HIS A 98 -1.26 3.70 -8.77
CA HIS A 98 -1.78 2.39 -8.41
C HIS A 98 -0.61 1.46 -8.10
N PRO A 99 -0.59 0.80 -6.92
CA PRO A 99 0.54 -0.06 -6.53
C PRO A 99 0.55 -1.41 -7.24
N ARG A 100 -0.46 -1.71 -8.08
CA ARG A 100 -0.58 -2.92 -8.90
C ARG A 100 -0.45 -2.59 -10.39
N ILE A 101 -0.11 -3.60 -11.20
CA ILE A 101 -0.14 -3.51 -12.66
C ILE A 101 -1.55 -3.87 -13.15
N GLY A 102 -2.03 -3.20 -14.22
CA GLY A 102 -3.26 -3.59 -14.91
C GLY A 102 -4.54 -3.54 -14.07
N PHE A 103 -4.55 -2.72 -13.03
CA PHE A 103 -5.70 -2.51 -12.16
C PHE A 103 -6.09 -1.04 -12.16
N LEU A 104 -7.14 -0.62 -11.45
CA LEU A 104 -7.66 0.75 -11.45
C LEU A 104 -6.55 1.79 -11.30
N ASP A 105 -6.25 2.55 -12.37
CA ASP A 105 -5.25 3.60 -12.34
C ASP A 105 -5.81 4.91 -11.75
N GLY A 106 -4.97 5.65 -11.00
CA GLY A 106 -5.29 6.98 -10.51
C GLY A 106 -6.20 7.06 -9.29
N ALA A 107 -6.68 5.96 -8.74
CA ALA A 107 -7.50 5.97 -7.53
C ALA A 107 -6.63 6.24 -6.29
N ILE A 108 -6.72 7.44 -5.71
CA ILE A 108 -5.89 7.86 -4.58
C ILE A 108 -6.47 7.39 -3.25
N GLU A 109 -7.73 7.70 -2.95
CA GLU A 109 -8.34 7.36 -1.66
C GLU A 109 -8.34 5.87 -1.37
N PRO A 110 -8.86 4.98 -2.25
CA PRO A 110 -8.83 3.57 -1.97
C PRO A 110 -7.42 2.96 -1.98
N GLN A 111 -6.43 3.70 -2.45
CA GLN A 111 -5.04 3.22 -2.52
C GLN A 111 -4.15 3.69 -1.37
N ARG A 112 -4.64 4.49 -0.42
CA ARG A 112 -3.82 5.05 0.67
C ARG A 112 -3.98 4.32 2.00
N GLU A 113 -5.15 4.25 2.55
CA GLU A 113 -5.50 3.83 3.93
C GLU A 113 -4.60 2.75 4.56
N THR A 114 -4.94 1.49 4.40
CA THR A 114 -4.26 0.34 5.03
C THR A 114 -2.89 0.02 4.43
N LYS A 115 -2.35 0.93 3.59
CA LYS A 115 -1.15 0.67 2.82
C LYS A 115 0.08 1.31 3.42
N LEU A 116 1.15 0.50 3.55
CA LEU A 116 2.49 0.92 3.92
C LEU A 116 3.47 0.52 2.83
N SER A 117 4.34 1.44 2.45
CA SER A 117 5.49 1.15 1.60
C SER A 117 6.65 0.68 2.45
N VAL A 118 7.26 -0.44 2.09
CA VAL A 118 8.48 -0.93 2.71
C VAL A 118 9.57 -0.95 1.65
N PHE A 119 10.61 -0.16 1.87
CA PHE A 119 11.69 0.03 0.90
C PHE A 119 12.71 -1.09 0.99
N CYS A 120 13.02 -1.67 -0.16
CA CYS A 120 13.98 -2.76 -0.26
C CYS A 120 15.37 -2.33 0.22
N PRO A 121 16.14 -3.21 0.90
CA PRO A 121 17.44 -2.85 1.45
C PRO A 121 18.56 -2.81 0.42
N TRP A 122 18.37 -3.39 -0.78
CA TRP A 122 19.42 -3.56 -1.79
C TRP A 122 19.58 -2.38 -2.75
N ASP A 123 18.61 -1.47 -2.80
CA ASP A 123 18.70 -0.24 -3.59
C ASP A 123 17.94 0.93 -2.95
N ASP A 124 18.00 2.08 -3.60
CA ASP A 124 17.44 3.33 -3.08
C ASP A 124 16.02 3.65 -3.58
N HIS A 125 15.46 2.85 -4.50
CA HIS A 125 14.23 3.19 -5.21
C HIS A 125 13.17 2.09 -5.16
N SER A 126 13.58 0.82 -5.03
CA SER A 126 12.66 -0.30 -4.93
C SER A 126 11.90 -0.31 -3.61
N TYR A 127 10.60 -0.56 -3.70
CA TYR A 127 9.74 -0.75 -2.54
C TYR A 127 8.59 -1.69 -2.88
N VAL A 128 8.07 -2.35 -1.88
CA VAL A 128 6.79 -3.05 -1.94
C VAL A 128 5.72 -2.23 -1.24
N VAL A 129 4.46 -2.42 -1.61
CA VAL A 129 3.34 -1.84 -0.88
C VAL A 129 2.55 -2.96 -0.24
N MET A 130 2.56 -3.02 1.08
CA MET A 130 1.72 -3.95 1.82
C MET A 130 0.38 -3.31 2.17
N ASP A 131 -0.69 -4.09 2.02
CA ASP A 131 -2.06 -3.71 2.33
C ASP A 131 -2.55 -4.61 3.47
N VAL A 132 -2.68 -4.05 4.67
CA VAL A 132 -2.85 -4.81 5.92
C VAL A 132 -3.89 -4.19 6.87
N PRO A 133 -5.17 -4.60 6.74
CA PRO A 133 -5.72 -5.60 5.82
C PRO A 133 -6.17 -5.01 4.48
N GLU A 134 -6.10 -5.80 3.41
CA GLU A 134 -6.80 -5.48 2.16
C GLU A 134 -8.31 -5.72 2.29
N ALA A 135 -8.70 -6.83 2.92
CA ALA A 135 -10.10 -7.17 3.16
C ALA A 135 -10.29 -8.05 4.39
N ILE A 136 -11.47 -7.94 5.02
CA ILE A 136 -11.92 -8.80 6.12
C ILE A 136 -13.31 -9.35 5.78
N TRP A 137 -13.46 -10.66 5.84
CA TRP A 137 -14.75 -11.36 5.77
C TRP A 137 -15.15 -11.87 7.15
N SER A 138 -16.45 -12.06 7.33
CA SER A 138 -17.04 -12.78 8.45
C SER A 138 -18.28 -13.53 8.00
N ASN A 139 -18.96 -14.21 8.91
CA ASN A 139 -20.30 -14.74 8.68
C ASN A 139 -21.36 -13.69 8.33
N LEU A 140 -21.03 -12.39 8.44
CA LEU A 140 -21.87 -11.28 8.01
C LEU A 140 -21.65 -10.89 6.52
N GLY A 141 -20.61 -11.42 5.87
CA GLY A 141 -20.20 -11.10 4.52
C GLY A 141 -18.86 -10.36 4.45
N LEU A 142 -18.61 -9.60 3.37
CA LEU A 142 -17.43 -8.76 3.23
C LEU A 142 -17.55 -7.54 4.15
N THR A 143 -16.87 -7.62 5.29
CA THR A 143 -17.01 -6.67 6.40
C THR A 143 -16.14 -5.42 6.22
N TYR A 144 -14.99 -5.57 5.55
CA TYR A 144 -14.08 -4.47 5.21
C TYR A 144 -13.39 -4.74 3.88
N LEU A 145 -13.14 -3.68 3.11
CA LEU A 145 -12.35 -3.69 1.89
C LEU A 145 -11.63 -2.33 1.75
N ALA A 146 -10.32 -2.38 1.60
CA ALA A 146 -9.47 -1.19 1.51
C ALA A 146 -9.62 -0.40 0.19
N HIS A 147 -10.16 -1.02 -0.85
CA HIS A 147 -10.41 -0.38 -2.14
C HIS A 147 -11.63 -1.01 -2.83
N THR A 148 -12.51 -0.15 -3.33
CA THR A 148 -13.84 -0.54 -3.82
C THR A 148 -13.82 -1.14 -5.22
N HIS A 149 -13.74 -2.46 -5.32
CA HIS A 149 -14.03 -3.19 -6.55
C HIS A 149 -15.12 -4.26 -6.35
N VAL A 150 -15.46 -4.55 -5.10
CA VAL A 150 -16.57 -5.41 -4.67
C VAL A 150 -17.33 -4.69 -3.56
N LYS A 151 -18.64 -4.82 -3.52
CA LYS A 151 -19.46 -4.17 -2.48
C LYS A 151 -19.29 -4.85 -1.12
N THR A 152 -18.98 -4.07 -0.12
CA THR A 152 -19.01 -4.48 1.29
C THR A 152 -20.46 -4.50 1.82
N ILE A 153 -20.65 -5.02 3.03
CA ILE A 153 -21.96 -4.93 3.72
C ILE A 153 -22.40 -3.46 3.94
N TRP A 154 -21.45 -2.52 4.03
CA TRP A 154 -21.71 -1.09 4.21
C TRP A 154 -22.18 -0.43 2.93
N ASP A 155 -21.55 -0.78 1.79
CA ASP A 155 -22.00 -0.28 0.47
C ASP A 155 -23.42 -0.74 0.15
N LEU A 156 -23.81 -1.96 0.58
CA LEU A 156 -25.16 -2.47 0.43
C LEU A 156 -26.18 -1.71 1.31
N GLN A 157 -25.71 -1.08 2.38
CA GLN A 157 -26.50 -0.26 3.31
C GLN A 157 -26.40 1.25 3.00
N ASN A 158 -25.68 1.65 1.94
CA ASN A 158 -25.36 3.05 1.62
C ASN A 158 -24.64 3.78 2.78
N THR A 159 -23.84 3.06 3.54
CA THR A 159 -23.03 3.61 4.63
C THR A 159 -21.61 3.81 4.14
N ARG A 160 -21.13 5.05 4.14
CA ARG A 160 -19.75 5.38 3.81
C ARG A 160 -18.88 5.24 5.05
N LEU A 161 -17.74 4.57 4.91
CA LEU A 161 -16.69 4.58 5.92
C LEU A 161 -15.78 5.79 5.70
N GLU A 162 -15.51 6.55 6.75
CA GLU A 162 -14.63 7.72 6.67
C GLU A 162 -13.17 7.27 6.42
N PRO A 163 -12.42 8.01 5.59
CA PRO A 163 -11.01 7.74 5.36
C PRO A 163 -10.18 7.76 6.64
N GLN A 164 -9.12 6.95 6.69
CA GLN A 164 -8.23 6.87 7.83
C GLN A 164 -6.77 6.99 7.41
N GLU A 165 -5.92 7.41 8.34
CA GLU A 165 -4.48 7.51 8.18
C GLU A 165 -3.76 6.66 9.23
N TRP A 166 -2.53 6.28 8.92
CA TRP A 166 -1.65 5.67 9.88
C TRP A 166 -1.19 6.69 10.92
N GLU A 167 -1.30 6.33 12.18
CA GLU A 167 -0.74 7.06 13.31
C GLU A 167 0.67 6.56 13.59
N ILE A 168 1.58 7.47 13.95
CA ILE A 168 2.90 7.10 14.47
C ILE A 168 2.79 7.07 15.98
N THR A 169 3.13 5.92 16.58
CA THR A 169 3.15 5.75 18.05
C THR A 169 4.40 6.39 18.65
N ASP A 170 4.43 6.57 19.97
CA ASP A 170 5.61 7.08 20.68
C ASP A 170 6.86 6.18 20.49
N ALA A 171 6.66 4.89 20.19
CA ALA A 171 7.73 3.96 19.87
C ALA A 171 8.23 4.07 18.42
N GLY A 172 7.56 4.88 17.59
CA GLY A 172 7.86 5.04 16.17
C GLY A 172 7.29 3.94 15.27
N ASP A 173 6.33 3.18 15.77
CA ASP A 173 5.57 2.19 14.98
C ASP A 173 4.42 2.85 14.25
N TYR A 174 3.93 2.23 13.19
CA TYR A 174 2.69 2.64 12.53
C TYR A 174 1.52 1.87 13.08
N ARG A 175 0.46 2.59 13.46
CA ARG A 175 -0.79 2.05 13.96
C ARG A 175 -1.95 2.54 13.10
N LEU A 176 -2.80 1.63 12.65
CA LEU A 176 -4.10 1.93 12.05
C LEU A 176 -5.20 1.30 12.90
N HIS A 177 -6.15 2.09 13.35
CA HIS A 177 -7.32 1.61 14.08
C HIS A 177 -8.60 1.99 13.35
N ARG A 178 -9.50 1.03 13.17
CA ARG A 178 -10.82 1.27 12.59
C ARG A 178 -11.90 0.59 13.41
N GLU A 179 -12.91 1.37 13.77
CA GLU A 179 -14.17 0.88 14.27
C GLU A 179 -15.21 0.93 13.15
N LEU A 180 -15.92 -0.17 12.94
CA LEU A 180 -16.98 -0.31 11.94
C LEU A 180 -18.34 0.01 12.57
N PRO A 181 -19.34 0.44 11.76
CA PRO A 181 -20.63 0.90 12.28
C PRO A 181 -21.40 -0.11 13.15
N ASN A 182 -21.07 -1.40 13.06
CA ASN A 182 -21.68 -2.45 13.88
C ASN A 182 -20.88 -2.78 15.16
N GLY A 183 -19.82 -2.03 15.46
CA GLY A 183 -18.98 -2.25 16.63
C GLY A 183 -17.86 -3.26 16.47
N ILE A 184 -17.69 -3.87 15.28
CA ILE A 184 -16.45 -4.60 14.97
C ILE A 184 -15.33 -3.58 14.88
N ALA A 185 -14.23 -3.79 15.59
CA ALA A 185 -13.05 -2.95 15.48
C ALA A 185 -11.82 -3.80 15.15
N PHE A 186 -10.95 -3.28 14.28
CA PHE A 186 -9.65 -3.89 14.05
C PHE A 186 -8.53 -2.86 14.18
N THR A 187 -7.36 -3.34 14.60
CA THR A 187 -6.15 -2.53 14.72
C THR A 187 -4.99 -3.28 14.11
N THR A 188 -4.25 -2.63 13.23
CA THR A 188 -2.97 -3.14 12.73
C THR A 188 -1.85 -2.28 13.29
N VAL A 189 -0.82 -2.91 13.85
CA VAL A 189 0.43 -2.27 14.25
C VAL A 189 1.54 -2.88 13.40
N ALA A 190 2.37 -2.03 12.79
CA ALA A 190 3.52 -2.42 12.00
C ALA A 190 4.78 -1.79 12.59
N THR A 191 5.75 -2.62 12.95
CA THR A 191 7.02 -2.24 13.56
C THR A 191 8.16 -2.55 12.62
N ALA A 192 8.91 -1.52 12.21
CA ALA A 192 10.11 -1.71 11.39
C ALA A 192 11.27 -2.18 12.27
N MET A 193 11.76 -3.38 12.00
CA MET A 193 12.97 -3.94 12.59
C MET A 193 14.16 -3.78 11.62
N LYS A 194 15.31 -4.29 11.98
CA LYS A 194 16.52 -4.18 11.16
C LYS A 194 16.41 -4.95 9.85
N ASP A 195 15.80 -6.15 9.87
CA ASP A 195 15.76 -7.10 8.76
C ASP A 195 14.32 -7.50 8.36
N HIS A 196 13.30 -7.04 9.08
CA HIS A 196 11.91 -7.35 8.79
C HIS A 196 10.95 -6.28 9.32
N ILE A 197 9.69 -6.37 8.88
CA ILE A 197 8.56 -5.70 9.50
C ILE A 197 7.78 -6.73 10.30
N ALA A 198 7.70 -6.51 11.61
CA ALA A 198 6.82 -7.27 12.49
C ALA A 198 5.43 -6.63 12.48
N MET A 199 4.37 -7.43 12.36
CA MET A 199 3.00 -6.93 12.31
C MET A 199 2.15 -7.66 13.33
N THR A 200 1.22 -6.91 13.94
CA THR A 200 0.17 -7.48 14.79
C THR A 200 -1.16 -6.91 14.32
N MET A 201 -2.14 -7.77 14.08
CA MET A 201 -3.50 -7.37 13.77
C MET A 201 -4.44 -7.91 14.83
N THR A 202 -5.23 -7.04 15.46
CA THR A 202 -6.26 -7.43 16.42
C THR A 202 -7.64 -7.16 15.83
N LEU A 203 -8.61 -8.02 16.16
CA LEU A 203 -10.02 -7.81 15.85
C LEU A 203 -10.83 -7.99 17.13
N LYS A 204 -11.58 -6.95 17.50
CA LYS A 204 -12.53 -6.96 18.62
C LYS A 204 -13.95 -7.13 18.09
N ASN A 205 -14.67 -8.06 18.63
CA ASN A 205 -16.09 -8.24 18.37
C ASN A 205 -16.94 -7.37 19.33
N GLY A 206 -17.31 -6.18 18.91
CA GLY A 206 -18.23 -5.30 19.65
C GLY A 206 -19.71 -5.56 19.34
N THR A 207 -20.03 -6.62 18.56
CA THR A 207 -21.44 -6.99 18.29
C THR A 207 -21.99 -7.90 19.39
N ASP A 208 -23.30 -8.11 19.37
CA ASP A 208 -24.01 -9.03 20.28
C ASP A 208 -24.01 -10.50 19.83
N LYS A 209 -23.37 -10.79 18.68
CA LYS A 209 -23.34 -12.15 18.07
C LYS A 209 -21.92 -12.66 17.89
N ARG A 210 -21.76 -13.98 17.93
CA ARG A 210 -20.49 -14.62 17.59
C ARG A 210 -20.12 -14.34 16.14
N LEU A 211 -18.91 -13.88 15.91
CA LEU A 211 -18.31 -13.80 14.59
C LEU A 211 -17.56 -15.10 14.28
N SER A 212 -17.73 -15.58 13.07
CA SER A 212 -17.07 -16.78 12.55
C SER A 212 -16.63 -16.53 11.09
N ASP A 213 -15.85 -17.47 10.56
CA ASP A 213 -15.27 -17.37 9.21
C ASP A 213 -14.53 -16.03 8.96
N LEU A 214 -13.82 -15.59 9.98
CA LEU A 214 -13.07 -14.31 10.02
C LEU A 214 -11.80 -14.40 9.17
N ARG A 215 -11.96 -14.42 7.86
CA ARG A 215 -10.86 -14.48 6.89
C ARG A 215 -10.34 -13.07 6.61
N VAL A 216 -9.03 -12.95 6.59
CA VAL A 216 -8.34 -11.70 6.25
C VAL A 216 -7.57 -11.92 4.94
N GLN A 217 -7.65 -10.96 4.03
CA GLN A 217 -6.77 -10.89 2.88
C GLN A 217 -5.75 -9.79 3.14
N ASN A 218 -4.49 -10.15 3.08
CA ASN A 218 -3.36 -9.23 3.11
C ASN A 218 -2.62 -9.32 1.78
N CYS A 219 -2.14 -8.19 1.30
CA CYS A 219 -1.46 -8.12 0.01
C CYS A 219 -0.10 -7.46 0.14
N VAL A 220 0.91 -8.00 -0.55
CA VAL A 220 2.19 -7.33 -0.79
C VAL A 220 2.32 -7.12 -2.29
N MET A 221 2.19 -5.88 -2.73
CA MET A 221 2.20 -5.48 -4.14
C MET A 221 3.63 -5.19 -4.57
N LEU A 222 4.04 -5.79 -5.69
CA LEU A 222 5.45 -5.87 -6.13
C LEU A 222 5.81 -4.87 -7.23
N LYS A 223 4.85 -4.12 -7.79
CA LYS A 223 5.07 -3.19 -8.92
C LYS A 223 6.23 -2.21 -8.70
N GLY A 224 6.45 -1.77 -7.46
CA GLY A 224 7.50 -0.81 -7.11
C GLY A 224 8.87 -1.44 -6.83
N ALA A 225 8.99 -2.77 -6.87
CA ALA A 225 10.22 -3.49 -6.62
C ALA A 225 10.83 -3.95 -7.96
N GLU A 226 11.99 -3.39 -8.32
CA GLU A 226 12.69 -3.73 -9.58
C GLU A 226 13.04 -5.22 -9.60
N GLY A 227 12.71 -5.88 -10.72
CA GLY A 227 12.93 -7.32 -10.92
C GLY A 227 11.85 -8.23 -10.31
N PHE A 228 10.80 -7.67 -9.68
CA PHE A 228 9.69 -8.44 -9.09
C PHE A 228 8.34 -8.16 -9.73
N ASP A 229 8.25 -7.22 -10.65
CA ASP A 229 7.03 -6.73 -11.30
C ASP A 229 6.55 -7.60 -12.46
N VAL A 230 7.20 -8.73 -12.72
CA VAL A 230 6.81 -9.66 -13.78
C VAL A 230 5.43 -10.27 -13.53
N GLN A 231 4.58 -10.24 -14.58
CA GLN A 231 3.20 -10.71 -14.51
C GLN A 231 3.11 -12.25 -14.64
N THR A 232 3.75 -12.95 -13.69
CA THR A 232 3.77 -14.42 -13.60
C THR A 232 3.74 -14.87 -12.14
N ASN A 233 3.43 -16.14 -11.91
CA ASN A 233 3.65 -16.81 -10.62
C ASN A 233 4.89 -17.74 -10.62
N ASP A 234 5.63 -17.82 -11.74
CA ASP A 234 6.79 -18.72 -11.86
C ASP A 234 7.94 -18.33 -10.95
N ASN A 235 8.02 -17.04 -10.58
CA ASN A 235 8.99 -16.51 -9.61
C ASN A 235 8.49 -16.57 -8.16
N LYS A 236 7.35 -17.24 -7.88
CA LYS A 236 6.73 -17.28 -6.57
C LYS A 236 6.68 -18.69 -5.99
N GLN A 237 6.81 -18.78 -4.67
CA GLN A 237 6.70 -20.01 -3.91
C GLN A 237 5.72 -19.81 -2.75
N PHE A 238 4.90 -20.84 -2.49
CA PHE A 238 3.91 -20.83 -1.41
C PHE A 238 4.14 -22.06 -0.54
N THR A 239 4.78 -21.85 0.59
CA THR A 239 5.20 -22.97 1.46
C THR A 239 5.13 -22.59 2.94
N ASN A 240 4.68 -23.52 3.77
CA ASN A 240 4.62 -23.37 5.23
C ASN A 240 3.95 -22.06 5.71
N GLY A 241 2.97 -21.57 4.94
CA GLY A 241 2.27 -20.32 5.26
C GLY A 241 2.96 -19.06 4.75
N TYR A 242 4.15 -19.17 4.14
CA TYR A 242 4.82 -18.07 3.47
C TYR A 242 4.38 -17.94 2.02
N ALA A 243 4.25 -16.70 1.57
CA ALA A 243 4.23 -16.31 0.17
C ALA A 243 5.57 -15.60 -0.14
N VAL A 244 6.32 -16.12 -1.10
CA VAL A 244 7.68 -15.69 -1.40
C VAL A 244 7.77 -15.35 -2.88
N ALA A 245 8.43 -14.23 -3.23
CA ALA A 245 8.80 -13.90 -4.61
C ALA A 245 10.30 -13.75 -4.75
N GLY A 246 10.87 -14.36 -5.78
CA GLY A 246 12.26 -14.16 -6.20
C GLY A 246 12.39 -13.09 -7.26
N SER A 247 13.50 -12.35 -7.25
CA SER A 247 13.89 -11.45 -8.34
C SER A 247 14.17 -12.22 -9.63
N THR A 248 14.16 -11.53 -10.76
CA THR A 248 14.39 -12.14 -12.08
C THR A 248 15.74 -12.88 -12.17
N ASP A 249 16.76 -12.42 -11.45
CA ASP A 249 18.09 -13.05 -11.38
C ASP A 249 18.22 -14.10 -10.26
N GLY A 250 17.19 -14.27 -9.43
CA GLY A 250 17.14 -15.25 -8.35
C GLY A 250 18.04 -14.94 -7.15
N THR A 251 18.52 -13.71 -7.01
CA THR A 251 19.46 -13.32 -5.94
C THR A 251 18.80 -12.53 -4.81
N CYS A 252 17.62 -11.99 -5.02
CA CYS A 252 16.85 -11.24 -4.03
C CYS A 252 15.48 -11.86 -3.85
N TRP A 253 14.93 -11.76 -2.62
CA TRP A 253 13.67 -12.39 -2.25
C TRP A 253 12.84 -11.47 -1.36
N ILE A 254 11.53 -11.45 -1.61
CA ILE A 254 10.52 -10.80 -0.77
C ILE A 254 9.68 -11.91 -0.13
N ILE A 255 9.59 -11.90 1.20
CA ILE A 255 8.98 -12.96 2.00
C ILE A 255 7.87 -12.37 2.85
N SER A 256 6.65 -12.88 2.72
CA SER A 256 5.51 -12.49 3.57
C SER A 256 4.91 -13.72 4.24
N GLY A 257 4.56 -13.60 5.52
CA GLY A 257 3.92 -14.64 6.30
C GLY A 257 2.93 -14.06 7.31
N TRP A 258 1.87 -14.81 7.61
CA TRP A 258 0.90 -14.51 8.65
C TRP A 258 0.53 -15.77 9.43
N ASP A 259 0.18 -15.62 10.70
CA ASP A 259 -0.22 -16.70 11.60
C ASP A 259 -1.45 -16.32 12.44
N PRO A 260 -2.45 -17.22 12.60
CA PRO A 260 -2.60 -18.49 11.91
C PRO A 260 -2.94 -18.33 10.42
N ILE A 261 -2.27 -19.10 9.60
CA ILE A 261 -2.44 -19.05 8.14
C ILE A 261 -3.74 -19.71 7.70
N HIS A 262 -4.43 -19.12 6.73
CA HIS A 262 -5.53 -19.73 6.00
C HIS A 262 -5.10 -20.18 4.61
N ARG A 263 -4.40 -19.31 3.85
CA ARG A 263 -3.86 -19.65 2.53
C ARG A 263 -2.69 -18.73 2.14
N ALA A 264 -1.78 -19.23 1.34
CA ALA A 264 -0.75 -18.46 0.65
C ALA A 264 -0.95 -18.59 -0.87
N TRP A 265 -0.87 -17.47 -1.60
CA TRP A 265 -1.09 -17.46 -3.05
C TRP A 265 -0.51 -16.20 -3.69
N GLY A 266 -0.49 -16.13 -5.03
CA GLY A 266 -0.05 -14.98 -5.80
C GLY A 266 -1.00 -14.67 -6.94
N ASN A 267 -1.13 -13.37 -7.28
CA ASN A 267 -1.91 -12.92 -8.43
C ASN A 267 -0.94 -12.51 -9.57
N ALA A 268 -0.86 -13.35 -10.61
CA ALA A 268 0.05 -13.10 -11.73
C ALA A 268 -0.26 -11.83 -12.53
N PRO A 269 -1.51 -11.53 -12.92
CA PRO A 269 -1.83 -10.34 -13.72
C PRO A 269 -1.45 -9.00 -13.07
N CYS A 270 -1.49 -8.93 -11.74
CA CYS A 270 -1.09 -7.74 -10.99
C CYS A 270 -0.09 -8.15 -9.89
N PRO A 271 1.21 -8.28 -10.20
CA PRO A 271 2.18 -8.96 -9.38
C PRO A 271 2.04 -8.64 -7.90
N CYS A 272 1.63 -9.63 -7.12
CA CYS A 272 1.51 -9.52 -5.67
C CYS A 272 1.60 -10.88 -4.98
N LEU A 273 1.92 -10.83 -3.69
CA LEU A 273 1.95 -11.95 -2.77
C LEU A 273 0.82 -11.80 -1.76
N HIS A 274 0.20 -12.91 -1.44
CA HIS A 274 -0.81 -13.02 -0.39
C HIS A 274 -0.43 -14.13 0.58
N SER A 275 -0.30 -13.78 1.85
CA SER A 275 -0.33 -14.71 2.96
C SER A 275 -1.55 -14.32 3.79
N ASP A 276 -2.67 -15.02 3.56
CA ASP A 276 -3.96 -14.64 4.10
C ASP A 276 -4.22 -15.44 5.40
N PRO A 277 -4.32 -14.77 6.56
CA PRO A 277 -4.65 -15.42 7.80
C PRO A 277 -6.16 -15.58 8.01
N LYS A 278 -6.50 -16.29 9.06
CA LYS A 278 -7.88 -16.41 9.56
C LYS A 278 -7.88 -16.29 11.06
N PHE A 279 -8.63 -15.32 11.59
CA PHE A 279 -8.86 -15.24 13.03
C PHE A 279 -9.66 -16.46 13.50
N PRO A 280 -9.44 -16.94 14.72
CA PRO A 280 -10.37 -17.81 15.41
C PRO A 280 -11.77 -17.18 15.49
N ASP A 281 -12.79 -18.00 15.70
CA ASP A 281 -14.11 -17.48 16.02
C ASP A 281 -14.06 -16.55 17.24
N CYS A 282 -14.84 -15.47 17.20
CA CYS A 282 -14.76 -14.39 18.19
C CYS A 282 -16.14 -14.19 18.83
N ALA A 283 -16.27 -14.48 20.12
CA ALA A 283 -17.51 -14.26 20.87
C ALA A 283 -17.73 -12.75 21.11
N PRO A 284 -18.97 -12.30 21.45
CA PRO A 284 -19.22 -10.92 21.81
C PRO A 284 -18.27 -10.41 22.90
N GLY A 285 -17.66 -9.26 22.66
CA GLY A 285 -16.70 -8.62 23.58
C GLY A 285 -15.28 -9.17 23.52
N GLU A 286 -15.04 -10.31 22.87
CA GLU A 286 -13.69 -10.89 22.72
C GLU A 286 -12.83 -10.12 21.71
N THR A 287 -11.52 -10.31 21.87
CA THR A 287 -10.49 -9.84 20.93
C THR A 287 -9.64 -11.02 20.47
N GLN A 288 -9.40 -11.11 19.17
CA GLN A 288 -8.52 -12.09 18.54
C GLN A 288 -7.29 -11.39 17.97
N VAL A 289 -6.18 -12.12 17.82
CA VAL A 289 -4.88 -11.59 17.39
C VAL A 289 -4.31 -12.43 16.26
N LEU A 290 -3.68 -11.76 15.30
CA LEU A 290 -2.86 -12.36 14.24
C LEU A 290 -1.47 -11.72 14.29
N HIS A 291 -0.45 -12.51 13.93
CA HIS A 291 0.92 -12.04 13.78
C HIS A 291 1.36 -12.10 12.32
N GLY A 292 2.12 -11.10 11.87
CA GLY A 292 2.58 -10.99 10.50
C GLY A 292 4.06 -10.69 10.40
N TRP A 293 4.65 -11.09 9.29
CA TRP A 293 6.05 -10.94 8.93
C TRP A 293 6.19 -10.48 7.48
N LEU A 294 7.02 -9.48 7.23
CA LEU A 294 7.52 -9.13 5.91
C LEU A 294 9.03 -8.93 5.99
N SER A 295 9.79 -9.61 5.14
CA SER A 295 11.25 -9.45 5.10
C SER A 295 11.80 -9.52 3.69
N PHE A 296 13.09 -9.15 3.59
CA PHE A 296 13.88 -9.15 2.38
C PHE A 296 15.12 -10.03 2.60
N TYR A 297 15.47 -10.84 1.61
CA TYR A 297 16.66 -11.69 1.66
C TYR A 297 17.48 -11.54 0.40
N GLN A 298 18.80 -11.38 0.54
CA GLN A 298 19.77 -11.42 -0.54
C GLN A 298 20.58 -12.70 -0.41
N GLY A 299 20.44 -13.58 -1.40
CA GLY A 299 21.08 -14.89 -1.45
C GLY A 299 20.32 -15.86 -2.33
N THR A 300 20.81 -17.08 -2.43
CA THR A 300 20.26 -18.12 -3.32
C THR A 300 19.57 -19.27 -2.55
N ASP A 301 19.76 -19.35 -1.23
CA ASP A 301 19.19 -20.43 -0.41
C ASP A 301 17.98 -19.92 0.38
N ILE A 302 16.84 -19.78 -0.31
CA ILE A 302 15.58 -19.35 0.30
C ILE A 302 15.10 -20.34 1.37
N ALA A 303 15.39 -21.63 1.24
CA ALA A 303 14.97 -22.64 2.21
C ALA A 303 15.70 -22.44 3.56
N ALA A 304 17.00 -22.16 3.53
CA ALA A 304 17.74 -21.82 4.74
C ALA A 304 17.23 -20.53 5.40
N GLU A 305 16.89 -19.51 4.59
CA GLU A 305 16.32 -18.28 5.11
C GLU A 305 14.94 -18.48 5.78
N LEU A 306 14.05 -19.26 5.16
CA LEU A 306 12.76 -19.57 5.80
C LEU A 306 12.95 -20.33 7.12
N ASN A 307 13.91 -21.25 7.22
CA ASN A 307 14.26 -21.91 8.47
C ASN A 307 14.82 -20.93 9.52
N ARG A 308 15.63 -19.94 9.09
CA ARG A 308 16.12 -18.87 9.97
C ARG A 308 14.94 -18.06 10.54
N ILE A 309 13.99 -17.67 9.69
CA ILE A 309 12.79 -16.91 10.10
C ILE A 309 11.99 -17.75 11.12
N GLU A 310 11.73 -19.02 10.88
CA GLU A 310 11.02 -19.88 11.84
C GLU A 310 11.74 -19.97 13.19
N SER A 311 13.07 -19.95 13.22
CA SER A 311 13.85 -19.99 14.44
C SER A 311 13.70 -18.75 15.32
N THR A 312 13.16 -17.64 14.80
CA THR A 312 12.87 -16.43 15.58
C THR A 312 11.61 -16.55 16.45
N HIS A 313 10.80 -17.57 16.21
CA HIS A 313 9.50 -17.78 16.89
C HIS A 313 8.52 -16.60 16.72
N TRP A 314 8.60 -15.89 15.61
CA TRP A 314 7.78 -14.69 15.32
C TRP A 314 6.27 -14.93 15.36
N ARG A 315 5.83 -16.19 15.13
CA ARG A 315 4.41 -16.58 15.19
C ARG A 315 3.83 -16.48 16.61
N HIS A 316 4.68 -16.59 17.62
CA HIS A 316 4.31 -16.57 19.04
C HIS A 316 5.28 -15.67 19.80
N PRO A 317 5.26 -14.32 19.53
CA PRO A 317 6.13 -13.41 20.24
C PRO A 317 5.83 -13.46 21.76
N ARG A 318 6.88 -13.46 22.56
CA ARG A 318 6.79 -13.56 24.03
C ARG A 318 6.40 -12.25 24.66
#